data_2950eba1b4cb5bd49ad2092842c1ebe7
#
_entry.id   2950eba1b4cb5bd49ad2092842c1ebe7
#
_cell.length_a   1.000
_cell.length_b   1.000
_cell.length_c   1.000
_cell.angle_alpha   90.00
_cell.angle_beta   90.00
_cell.angle_gamma   90.00
#
_symmetry.space_group_name_H-M   'P 1'
#
loop_
_entity.id
_entity.type
_entity.pdbx_description
1 polymer ?
#
loop_
_entity_poly.entity_id
_entity_poly.type
_entity_poly.pdbx_seq_one_letter_code
_entity_poly.pdbx_strand_id
1 'polypeptide(L)'
;MMNKVIKLILFLLSFSFSQGKMNSIGLGKFYSNQGVDNAMDGVNTLAPSILKNVNFSNPSTWHNLKFTYLSLSYSSDQTSFENFSLANAYSGLSNALWVIPIKSKYSIGLSISPYINQKVSLVEQDTVVFIAFEDTLHISRSFKRSGGLLSMNMGSSYQLTRKISLGIMANVLFGSSRQNESVKFSGSNTIQTTRSRYNGLISNFFLSMKLRNEIMLYSSFKKTLKPVENAQLDKHLFNDANSNGFHDWSSPYFDFPFPDSVTSYSEYRISDVHNPAGFQFGISKILNKKWSFAFEWSSEFENSKELQNIDFPVNNWIYETNSFKTSFSKFANSTSLNILDKISIRSGLKYSSYTLGNSEKVIQEYGCSIGSGYKFKSVGNQ
;
A
#
# COMPACT_ATOMS: atom_id res chain seq x y z
N MET A 1 -10.19 -38.45 1.25
CA MET A 1 -10.67 -37.06 1.34
C MET A 1 -9.52 -36.07 1.56
N MET A 2 -8.60 -36.34 2.47
CA MET A 2 -7.43 -35.51 2.81
C MET A 2 -6.52 -35.19 1.62
N ASN A 3 -6.23 -36.15 0.69
CA ASN A 3 -5.42 -35.91 -0.50
C ASN A 3 -6.04 -34.91 -1.51
N LYS A 4 -7.37 -34.81 -1.57
CA LYS A 4 -8.04 -33.81 -2.45
C LYS A 4 -7.97 -32.41 -1.87
N VAL A 5 -8.04 -32.28 -0.53
CA VAL A 5 -7.92 -31.00 0.18
C VAL A 5 -6.47 -30.47 0.10
N ILE A 6 -5.48 -31.34 0.26
CA ILE A 6 -4.06 -30.98 0.13
C ILE A 6 -3.75 -30.54 -1.32
N LYS A 7 -4.26 -31.22 -2.32
CA LYS A 7 -4.09 -30.80 -3.74
C LYS A 7 -4.79 -29.47 -4.03
N LEU A 8 -5.95 -29.20 -3.41
CA LEU A 8 -6.66 -27.92 -3.54
C LEU A 8 -5.86 -26.78 -2.87
N ILE A 9 -5.30 -27.04 -1.69
CA ILE A 9 -4.45 -26.07 -0.96
C ILE A 9 -3.17 -25.79 -1.76
N LEU A 10 -2.50 -26.82 -2.30
CA LEU A 10 -1.30 -26.66 -3.14
C LEU A 10 -1.63 -25.93 -4.46
N PHE A 11 -2.80 -26.15 -5.05
CA PHE A 11 -3.27 -25.44 -6.22
C PHE A 11 -3.56 -23.96 -5.91
N LEU A 12 -4.13 -23.65 -4.75
CA LEU A 12 -4.36 -22.28 -4.30
C LEU A 12 -3.05 -21.54 -3.94
N LEU A 13 -2.03 -22.25 -3.48
CA LEU A 13 -0.71 -21.68 -3.20
C LEU A 13 0.10 -21.37 -4.47
N SER A 14 -0.26 -21.92 -5.63
CA SER A 14 0.42 -21.68 -6.91
C SER A 14 0.03 -20.39 -7.63
N PHE A 15 -0.93 -19.61 -7.10
CA PHE A 15 -1.43 -18.39 -7.74
C PHE A 15 -0.86 -17.08 -7.18
N SER A 16 0.32 -17.10 -6.57
CA SER A 16 0.97 -15.87 -6.10
C SER A 16 1.80 -15.21 -7.21
N PHE A 17 1.14 -14.61 -8.20
CA PHE A 17 1.83 -13.95 -9.30
C PHE A 17 1.72 -12.42 -9.25
N SER A 18 2.86 -11.76 -9.52
CA SER A 18 2.95 -10.41 -10.11
C SER A 18 2.89 -9.16 -9.23
N GLN A 19 3.15 -9.21 -7.93
CA GLN A 19 3.25 -7.95 -7.15
C GLN A 19 4.58 -7.19 -7.38
N GLY A 20 5.64 -7.84 -7.86
CA GLY A 20 6.96 -7.26 -7.96
C GLY A 20 7.16 -6.18 -9.01
N LYS A 21 6.47 -6.27 -10.14
CA LYS A 21 6.55 -5.27 -11.21
C LYS A 21 5.96 -3.92 -10.78
N MET A 22 5.02 -3.89 -9.85
CA MET A 22 4.34 -2.67 -9.40
C MET A 22 5.25 -1.71 -8.64
N ASN A 23 6.30 -2.19 -7.98
CA ASN A 23 7.24 -1.33 -7.24
C ASN A 23 8.13 -0.48 -8.15
N SER A 24 8.33 -0.91 -9.40
CA SER A 24 9.16 -0.20 -10.38
C SER A 24 8.37 0.79 -11.25
N ILE A 25 7.03 0.73 -11.23
CA ILE A 25 6.16 1.55 -12.07
C ILE A 25 5.76 2.81 -11.30
N GLY A 26 5.93 3.97 -11.93
CA GLY A 26 5.54 5.26 -11.38
C GLY A 26 6.09 5.51 -9.98
N LEU A 27 5.25 5.99 -9.09
CA LEU A 27 5.62 6.28 -7.69
C LEU A 27 5.89 5.01 -6.84
N GLY A 28 5.63 3.82 -7.37
CA GLY A 28 5.82 2.56 -6.65
C GLY A 28 4.52 1.85 -6.29
N LYS A 29 4.59 0.89 -5.35
CA LYS A 29 3.44 0.07 -4.95
C LYS A 29 2.53 0.83 -3.99
N PHE A 30 1.28 1.00 -4.39
CA PHE A 30 0.25 1.56 -3.53
C PHE A 30 -0.33 0.50 -2.60
N TYR A 31 -0.54 0.88 -1.33
CA TYR A 31 -1.30 0.07 -0.39
C TYR A 31 -2.77 0.44 -0.50
N SER A 32 -3.57 -0.44 -1.06
CA SER A 32 -4.99 -0.19 -1.34
C SER A 32 -5.86 -0.11 -0.10
N ASN A 33 -5.42 -0.68 1.01
CA ASN A 33 -6.17 -0.75 2.24
C ASN A 33 -5.40 -0.08 3.37
N GLN A 34 -5.99 0.93 3.95
CA GLN A 34 -5.44 1.65 5.09
C GLN A 34 -6.21 1.21 6.33
N GLY A 35 -5.66 0.28 7.10
CA GLY A 35 -6.30 -0.14 8.32
C GLY A 35 -5.92 -1.53 8.79
N VAL A 36 -6.51 -1.94 9.91
CA VAL A 36 -6.33 -3.26 10.52
C VAL A 36 -6.75 -4.37 9.56
N ASP A 37 -7.75 -4.11 8.73
CA ASP A 37 -8.26 -5.05 7.75
C ASP A 37 -7.19 -5.45 6.72
N ASN A 38 -6.25 -4.57 6.40
CA ASN A 38 -5.15 -4.84 5.47
C ASN A 38 -4.17 -5.90 6.00
N ALA A 39 -3.91 -5.87 7.29
CA ALA A 39 -2.98 -6.83 7.92
C ALA A 39 -3.59 -8.20 8.13
N MET A 40 -4.90 -8.34 8.00
CA MET A 40 -5.58 -9.56 8.36
C MET A 40 -6.15 -10.36 7.19
N ASP A 41 -6.30 -9.80 6.02
CA ASP A 41 -6.72 -10.48 4.78
C ASP A 41 -6.90 -9.55 3.57
N GLY A 42 -6.79 -8.25 3.78
CA GLY A 42 -6.61 -7.26 2.72
C GLY A 42 -7.66 -7.15 1.63
N VAL A 43 -8.77 -7.88 1.72
CA VAL A 43 -9.75 -7.92 0.62
C VAL A 43 -10.78 -6.81 0.76
N ASN A 44 -11.42 -6.68 1.91
CA ASN A 44 -12.50 -5.71 2.10
C ASN A 44 -11.98 -4.33 2.49
N THR A 45 -12.47 -3.30 1.78
CA THR A 45 -12.21 -1.89 2.10
C THR A 45 -13.42 -1.20 2.71
N LEU A 46 -14.61 -1.64 2.41
CA LEU A 46 -15.87 -1.03 2.83
C LEU A 46 -16.67 -1.90 3.79
N ALA A 47 -16.76 -3.21 3.50
CA ALA A 47 -17.56 -4.14 4.26
C ALA A 47 -16.81 -4.66 5.50
N PRO A 48 -17.50 -4.88 6.63
CA PRO A 48 -16.92 -5.47 7.83
C PRO A 48 -16.38 -6.89 7.61
N SER A 49 -15.16 -7.15 8.09
CA SER A 49 -14.53 -8.48 8.04
C SER A 49 -14.09 -9.01 9.40
N ILE A 50 -13.66 -8.15 10.31
CA ILE A 50 -13.13 -8.51 11.64
C ILE A 50 -14.23 -8.43 12.70
N LEU A 51 -14.90 -7.30 12.76
CA LEU A 51 -16.05 -7.07 13.63
C LEU A 51 -17.33 -7.09 12.79
N LYS A 52 -18.39 -7.66 13.34
CA LYS A 52 -19.65 -7.88 12.60
C LYS A 52 -20.23 -6.63 11.92
N ASN A 53 -20.07 -5.45 12.53
CA ASN A 53 -20.71 -4.22 12.09
C ASN A 53 -19.72 -3.07 11.88
N VAL A 54 -18.42 -3.32 11.97
CA VAL A 54 -17.40 -2.27 11.88
C VAL A 54 -16.31 -2.70 10.92
N ASN A 55 -16.00 -1.83 10.00
CA ASN A 55 -14.79 -1.86 9.18
C ASN A 55 -13.94 -0.64 9.55
N PHE A 56 -12.67 -0.87 9.89
CA PHE A 56 -11.78 0.21 10.35
C PHE A 56 -11.30 1.12 9.22
N SER A 57 -11.33 0.65 7.98
CA SER A 57 -11.04 1.46 6.79
C SER A 57 -12.24 2.32 6.34
N ASN A 58 -13.44 2.04 6.88
CA ASN A 58 -14.67 2.73 6.54
C ASN A 58 -15.28 3.47 7.74
N PRO A 59 -14.99 4.76 7.91
CA PRO A 59 -15.50 5.55 9.04
C PRO A 59 -17.01 5.51 9.21
N SER A 60 -17.80 5.41 8.12
CA SER A 60 -19.25 5.39 8.24
C SER A 60 -19.81 4.26 9.11
N THR A 61 -18.97 3.26 9.44
CA THR A 61 -19.34 2.12 10.29
C THR A 61 -18.91 2.26 11.75
N TRP A 62 -18.04 3.23 12.10
CA TRP A 62 -17.41 3.35 13.42
C TRP A 62 -18.39 3.68 14.55
N HIS A 63 -19.51 4.33 14.23
CA HIS A 63 -20.57 4.60 15.21
C HIS A 63 -21.13 3.32 15.88
N ASN A 64 -20.90 2.14 15.28
CA ASN A 64 -21.28 0.85 15.86
C ASN A 64 -20.34 0.35 16.98
N LEU A 65 -19.19 1.01 17.19
CA LEU A 65 -18.28 0.70 18.28
C LEU A 65 -18.90 1.08 19.62
N LYS A 66 -18.78 0.18 20.60
CA LYS A 66 -19.23 0.41 21.97
C LYS A 66 -18.11 0.90 22.89
N PHE A 67 -16.88 0.59 22.55
CA PHE A 67 -15.67 0.90 23.32
C PHE A 67 -14.62 1.49 22.40
N THR A 68 -13.69 2.23 23.02
CA THR A 68 -12.48 2.68 22.33
C THR A 68 -11.70 1.48 21.80
N TYR A 69 -11.26 1.60 20.57
CA TYR A 69 -10.49 0.56 19.90
C TYR A 69 -9.10 1.06 19.57
N LEU A 70 -8.09 0.32 20.01
CA LEU A 70 -6.70 0.52 19.65
C LEU A 70 -6.18 -0.72 18.94
N SER A 71 -5.49 -0.54 17.83
CA SER A 71 -4.88 -1.63 17.08
C SER A 71 -3.51 -1.25 16.54
N LEU A 72 -2.61 -2.21 16.61
CA LEU A 72 -1.31 -2.18 15.97
C LEU A 72 -1.21 -3.41 15.08
N SER A 73 -0.75 -3.22 13.86
CA SER A 73 -0.60 -4.29 12.89
C SER A 73 0.79 -4.25 12.28
N TYR A 74 1.40 -5.40 12.17
CA TYR A 74 2.68 -5.62 11.52
C TYR A 74 2.49 -6.53 10.33
N SER A 75 3.09 -6.21 9.19
CA SER A 75 3.02 -7.03 8.00
C SER A 75 4.40 -7.27 7.42
N SER A 76 4.55 -8.40 6.77
CA SER A 76 5.69 -8.74 5.94
C SER A 76 5.19 -9.03 4.53
N ASP A 77 5.90 -8.48 3.55
CA ASP A 77 5.60 -8.64 2.14
C ASP A 77 6.87 -9.13 1.45
N GLN A 78 6.77 -10.24 0.75
CA GLN A 78 7.85 -10.80 -0.04
C GLN A 78 7.40 -10.91 -1.49
N THR A 79 8.19 -10.34 -2.38
CA THR A 79 7.96 -10.41 -3.81
C THR A 79 9.09 -11.15 -4.47
N SER A 80 8.77 -12.21 -5.20
CA SER A 80 9.71 -12.96 -6.03
C SER A 80 9.37 -12.80 -7.51
N PHE A 81 10.40 -12.74 -8.35
CA PHE A 81 10.26 -12.68 -9.80
C PHE A 81 10.67 -14.03 -10.40
N GLU A 82 9.84 -14.60 -11.26
CA GLU A 82 10.07 -15.92 -11.84
C GLU A 82 11.31 -15.97 -12.75
N ASN A 83 11.62 -14.86 -13.42
CA ASN A 83 12.73 -14.75 -14.36
C ASN A 83 14.00 -14.06 -13.80
N PHE A 84 13.99 -13.67 -12.53
CA PHE A 84 15.10 -12.98 -11.89
C PHE A 84 15.29 -13.56 -10.49
N SER A 85 16.52 -13.84 -10.13
CA SER A 85 16.89 -14.30 -8.79
C SER A 85 16.70 -13.25 -7.68
N LEU A 86 15.91 -12.22 -7.94
CA LEU A 86 15.68 -11.09 -7.04
C LEU A 86 14.41 -11.32 -6.22
N ALA A 87 14.58 -11.42 -4.91
CA ALA A 87 13.49 -11.36 -3.95
C ALA A 87 13.56 -10.03 -3.19
N ASN A 88 12.51 -9.23 -3.30
CA ASN A 88 12.35 -8.04 -2.45
C ASN A 88 11.47 -8.40 -1.26
N ALA A 89 12.01 -8.29 -0.06
CA ALA A 89 11.26 -8.44 1.18
C ALA A 89 11.14 -7.09 1.90
N TYR A 90 9.95 -6.81 2.39
CA TYR A 90 9.68 -5.67 3.25
C TYR A 90 8.89 -6.15 4.46
N SER A 91 9.28 -5.70 5.65
CA SER A 91 8.50 -5.92 6.86
C SER A 91 8.45 -4.64 7.67
N GLY A 92 7.32 -4.38 8.30
CA GLY A 92 7.16 -3.16 9.06
C GLY A 92 5.77 -2.98 9.65
N LEU A 93 5.59 -1.86 10.37
CA LEU A 93 4.30 -1.44 10.86
C LEU A 93 3.37 -1.18 9.67
N SER A 94 2.30 -1.97 9.56
CA SER A 94 1.31 -1.79 8.50
C SER A 94 0.20 -0.84 8.89
N ASN A 95 -0.10 -0.72 10.18
CA ASN A 95 -1.08 0.24 10.68
C ASN A 95 -0.98 0.41 12.20
N ALA A 96 -1.17 1.64 12.63
CA ALA A 96 -1.53 1.98 14.01
C ALA A 96 -2.85 2.76 13.96
N LEU A 97 -3.87 2.28 14.66
CA LEU A 97 -5.23 2.83 14.60
C LEU A 97 -5.78 3.04 16.01
N TRP A 98 -6.43 4.18 16.19
CA TRP A 98 -7.16 4.52 17.40
C TRP A 98 -8.53 5.08 17.02
N VAL A 99 -9.63 4.47 17.48
CA VAL A 99 -10.99 4.92 17.24
C VAL A 99 -11.74 5.05 18.56
N ILE A 100 -12.36 6.21 18.76
CA ILE A 100 -13.08 6.56 19.98
C ILE A 100 -14.55 6.79 19.63
N PRO A 101 -15.49 5.99 20.15
CA PRO A 101 -16.90 6.33 20.12
C PRO A 101 -17.18 7.42 21.17
N ILE A 102 -17.65 8.60 20.72
CA ILE A 102 -17.95 9.73 21.62
C ILE A 102 -19.37 9.59 22.16
N LYS A 103 -20.31 9.25 21.29
CA LYS A 103 -21.73 8.98 21.61
C LYS A 103 -22.24 7.88 20.69
N SER A 104 -23.41 7.33 20.96
CA SER A 104 -24.01 6.25 20.17
C SER A 104 -24.16 6.54 18.67
N LYS A 105 -24.02 7.80 18.26
CA LYS A 105 -24.15 8.24 16.85
C LYS A 105 -22.88 8.83 16.26
N TYR A 106 -21.87 9.10 17.06
CA TYR A 106 -20.67 9.82 16.64
C TYR A 106 -19.40 9.13 17.12
N SER A 107 -18.43 9.01 16.23
CA SER A 107 -17.10 8.47 16.53
C SER A 107 -16.04 9.24 15.76
N ILE A 108 -14.84 9.31 16.34
CA ILE A 108 -13.65 9.85 15.69
C ILE A 108 -12.54 8.82 15.72
N GLY A 109 -11.61 8.92 14.81
CA GLY A 109 -10.44 8.03 14.78
C GLY A 109 -9.24 8.66 14.12
N LEU A 110 -8.10 8.14 14.50
CA LEU A 110 -6.79 8.51 13.99
C LEU A 110 -6.05 7.23 13.61
N SER A 111 -5.37 7.24 12.47
CA SER A 111 -4.48 6.14 12.11
C SER A 111 -3.27 6.63 11.33
N ILE A 112 -2.22 5.82 11.35
CA ILE A 112 -1.04 6.00 10.51
C ILE A 112 -0.75 4.68 9.80
N SER A 113 -0.49 4.75 8.50
CA SER A 113 -0.23 3.59 7.66
C SER A 113 0.67 3.93 6.48
N PRO A 114 1.41 2.98 5.92
CA PRO A 114 2.06 3.15 4.64
C PRO A 114 1.03 3.45 3.54
N TYR A 115 1.37 4.36 2.64
CA TYR A 115 0.54 4.70 1.49
C TYR A 115 1.16 4.24 0.18
N ILE A 116 2.45 4.55 -0.03
CA ILE A 116 3.24 4.10 -1.19
C ILE A 116 4.56 3.52 -0.70
N ASN A 117 4.92 2.36 -1.20
CA ASN A 117 6.26 1.78 -1.03
C ASN A 117 7.06 1.97 -2.32
N GLN A 118 8.19 2.65 -2.21
CA GLN A 118 9.06 2.96 -3.34
C GLN A 118 10.33 2.09 -3.38
N LYS A 119 10.41 1.07 -2.52
CA LYS A 119 11.58 0.20 -2.46
C LYS A 119 11.65 -0.66 -3.73
N VAL A 120 12.68 -0.42 -4.53
CA VAL A 120 13.01 -1.20 -5.73
C VAL A 120 14.51 -1.26 -5.89
N SER A 121 15.02 -2.40 -6.36
CA SER A 121 16.42 -2.58 -6.76
C SER A 121 16.42 -3.29 -8.10
N LEU A 122 16.98 -2.63 -9.10
CA LEU A 122 17.14 -3.16 -10.45
C LEU A 122 18.63 -3.19 -10.75
N VAL A 123 19.10 -4.29 -11.28
CA VAL A 123 20.49 -4.45 -11.75
C VAL A 123 20.38 -4.91 -13.19
N GLU A 124 21.06 -4.21 -14.08
CA GLU A 124 21.17 -4.62 -15.48
C GLU A 124 22.03 -5.89 -15.51
N GLN A 125 21.46 -6.97 -16.04
CA GLN A 125 22.16 -8.27 -16.11
C GLN A 125 23.18 -8.31 -17.27
N ASP A 126 22.91 -7.55 -18.33
CA ASP A 126 23.78 -7.49 -19.49
C ASP A 126 24.85 -6.42 -19.26
N THR A 127 26.05 -6.85 -18.95
CA THR A 127 27.23 -6.00 -18.95
C THR A 127 27.45 -5.53 -20.38
N VAL A 128 27.31 -4.24 -20.60
CA VAL A 128 27.67 -3.64 -21.89
C VAL A 128 29.20 -3.74 -22.00
N VAL A 129 29.65 -4.51 -22.98
CA VAL A 129 31.07 -4.65 -23.27
C VAL A 129 31.47 -3.55 -24.22
N PHE A 130 32.35 -2.68 -23.78
CA PHE A 130 32.92 -1.63 -24.61
C PHE A 130 34.37 -1.99 -24.92
N ILE A 131 34.76 -1.97 -26.17
CA ILE A 131 36.16 -2.14 -26.60
C ILE A 131 36.74 -0.75 -26.80
N ALA A 132 37.62 -0.32 -25.92
CA ALA A 132 38.35 0.93 -26.03
C ALA A 132 39.85 0.68 -25.85
N PHE A 133 40.67 1.12 -26.82
CA PHE A 133 42.13 1.00 -26.78
C PHE A 133 42.64 -0.42 -26.52
N GLU A 134 42.06 -1.43 -27.19
CA GLU A 134 42.37 -2.87 -27.05
C GLU A 134 41.95 -3.51 -25.74
N ASP A 135 41.39 -2.73 -24.78
CA ASP A 135 40.84 -3.25 -23.51
C ASP A 135 39.34 -3.48 -23.61
N THR A 136 38.91 -4.57 -23.00
CA THR A 136 37.49 -4.92 -22.86
C THR A 136 36.95 -4.35 -21.56
N LEU A 137 36.09 -3.35 -21.64
CA LEU A 137 35.52 -2.66 -20.51
C LEU A 137 34.10 -3.20 -20.23
N HIS A 138 33.87 -3.63 -18.98
CA HIS A 138 32.57 -4.10 -18.52
C HIS A 138 31.85 -2.97 -17.77
N ILE A 139 30.70 -2.55 -18.30
CA ILE A 139 29.85 -1.53 -17.68
C ILE A 139 28.62 -2.20 -17.11
N SER A 140 28.38 -2.04 -15.82
CA SER A 140 27.13 -2.49 -15.18
C SER A 140 26.39 -1.29 -14.58
N ARG A 141 25.07 -1.28 -14.75
CA ARG A 141 24.21 -0.25 -14.21
C ARG A 141 23.32 -0.82 -13.13
N SER A 142 23.10 -0.05 -12.08
CA SER A 142 22.11 -0.41 -11.06
C SER A 142 21.28 0.80 -10.69
N PHE A 143 20.01 0.55 -10.39
CA PHE A 143 19.05 1.51 -9.90
C PHE A 143 18.49 1.00 -8.57
N LYS A 144 18.62 1.81 -7.52
CA LYS A 144 18.08 1.52 -6.21
C LYS A 144 17.24 2.70 -5.72
N ARG A 145 16.03 2.42 -5.31
CA ARG A 145 15.13 3.40 -4.71
C ARG A 145 14.64 2.87 -3.37
N SER A 146 14.60 3.70 -2.36
CA SER A 146 14.13 3.36 -1.02
C SER A 146 13.31 4.49 -0.44
N GLY A 147 12.45 4.16 0.54
CA GLY A 147 11.52 5.11 1.14
C GLY A 147 10.10 4.93 0.62
N GLY A 148 9.31 5.99 0.72
CA GLY A 148 7.92 5.98 0.31
C GLY A 148 7.09 7.05 1.00
N LEU A 149 5.78 6.94 0.88
CA LEU A 149 4.81 7.84 1.50
C LEU A 149 4.06 7.11 2.61
N LEU A 150 3.87 7.82 3.70
CA LEU A 150 2.98 7.47 4.80
C LEU A 150 1.71 8.31 4.70
N SER A 151 0.63 7.77 5.22
CA SER A 151 -0.64 8.46 5.38
C SER A 151 -0.99 8.55 6.85
N MET A 152 -1.22 9.77 7.34
CA MET A 152 -1.88 10.03 8.61
C MET A 152 -3.35 10.29 8.32
N ASN A 153 -4.23 9.41 8.80
CA ASN A 153 -5.64 9.41 8.47
C ASN A 153 -6.44 9.89 9.69
N MET A 154 -7.24 10.91 9.51
CA MET A 154 -8.16 11.45 10.50
C MET A 154 -9.58 11.21 10.02
N GLY A 155 -10.35 10.43 10.75
CA GLY A 155 -11.71 10.04 10.37
C GLY A 155 -12.76 10.43 11.39
N SER A 156 -13.97 10.63 10.88
CA SER A 156 -15.15 10.91 11.68
C SER A 156 -16.34 10.15 11.12
N SER A 157 -17.22 9.72 12.01
CA SER A 157 -18.43 8.94 11.71
C SER A 157 -19.65 9.61 12.33
N TYR A 158 -20.72 9.69 11.56
CA TYR A 158 -22.01 10.18 12.05
C TYR A 158 -23.17 9.31 11.57
N GLN A 159 -23.98 8.81 12.48
CA GLN A 159 -25.22 8.12 12.16
C GLN A 159 -26.37 9.10 11.97
N LEU A 160 -26.71 9.37 10.71
CA LEU A 160 -27.77 10.31 10.34
C LEU A 160 -29.15 9.75 10.73
N THR A 161 -29.41 8.51 10.37
CA THR A 161 -30.63 7.77 10.73
C THR A 161 -30.27 6.36 11.21
N ARG A 162 -31.25 5.59 11.71
CA ARG A 162 -31.03 4.18 12.06
C ARG A 162 -30.58 3.31 10.87
N LYS A 163 -30.75 3.81 9.63
CA LYS A 163 -30.44 3.09 8.40
C LYS A 163 -29.26 3.70 7.62
N ILE A 164 -28.96 4.95 7.83
CA ILE A 164 -27.97 5.71 7.04
C ILE A 164 -26.93 6.28 7.96
N SER A 165 -25.66 6.05 7.62
CA SER A 165 -24.50 6.57 8.32
C SER A 165 -23.50 7.16 7.32
N LEU A 166 -22.89 8.25 7.72
CA LEU A 166 -21.90 9.00 6.96
C LEU A 166 -20.54 8.89 7.62
N GLY A 167 -19.50 8.94 6.83
CA GLY A 167 -18.13 9.02 7.29
C GLY A 167 -17.30 9.93 6.41
N ILE A 168 -16.33 10.58 7.00
CA ILE A 168 -15.33 11.36 6.29
C ILE A 168 -13.95 10.96 6.83
N MET A 169 -12.95 10.92 5.94
CA MET A 169 -11.56 10.69 6.30
C MET A 169 -10.67 11.64 5.52
N ALA A 170 -9.83 12.36 6.22
CA ALA A 170 -8.75 13.17 5.65
C ALA A 170 -7.44 12.41 5.78
N ASN A 171 -6.74 12.24 4.68
CA ASN A 171 -5.50 11.49 4.57
C ASN A 171 -4.39 12.49 4.26
N VAL A 172 -3.60 12.85 5.26
CA VAL A 172 -2.41 13.69 5.12
C VAL A 172 -1.26 12.80 4.67
N LEU A 173 -0.79 13.01 3.46
CA LEU A 173 0.31 12.26 2.87
C LEU A 173 1.62 12.98 3.11
N PHE A 174 2.63 12.25 3.58
CA PHE A 174 3.98 12.77 3.78
C PHE A 174 5.00 11.64 3.65
N GLY A 175 6.22 12.00 3.34
CA GLY A 175 7.27 10.99 3.23
C GLY A 175 8.49 11.49 2.48
N SER A 176 9.44 10.59 2.31
CA SER A 176 10.63 10.86 1.53
C SER A 176 11.15 9.59 0.87
N SER A 177 11.84 9.77 -0.25
CA SER A 177 12.56 8.71 -0.92
C SER A 177 13.98 9.15 -1.29
N ARG A 178 14.84 8.15 -1.42
CA ARG A 178 16.19 8.29 -1.93
C ARG A 178 16.35 7.34 -3.11
N GLN A 179 16.84 7.88 -4.22
CA GLN A 179 17.14 7.18 -5.45
C GLN A 179 18.64 7.23 -5.68
N ASN A 180 19.25 6.08 -5.91
CA ASN A 180 20.66 5.94 -6.24
C ASN A 180 20.75 5.23 -7.60
N GLU A 181 21.39 5.89 -8.55
CA GLU A 181 21.73 5.33 -9.85
C GLU A 181 23.24 5.15 -9.87
N SER A 182 23.72 3.94 -10.09
CA SER A 182 25.15 3.67 -10.13
C SER A 182 25.59 3.06 -11.45
N VAL A 183 26.76 3.51 -11.91
CA VAL A 183 27.45 2.95 -13.06
C VAL A 183 28.82 2.47 -12.59
N LYS A 184 29.06 1.18 -12.72
CA LYS A 184 30.34 0.55 -12.43
C LYS A 184 31.13 0.39 -13.73
N PHE A 185 32.34 0.89 -13.72
CA PHE A 185 33.24 0.89 -14.87
C PHE A 185 34.68 0.62 -14.40
N SER A 186 35.30 -0.46 -14.85
CA SER A 186 36.70 -0.79 -14.58
C SER A 186 37.17 -0.54 -13.14
N GLY A 187 36.39 -0.96 -12.14
CA GLY A 187 36.74 -0.78 -10.73
C GLY A 187 36.32 0.55 -10.10
N SER A 188 35.82 1.49 -10.90
CA SER A 188 35.19 2.74 -10.41
C SER A 188 33.67 2.56 -10.30
N ASN A 189 33.08 3.08 -9.23
CA ASN A 189 31.64 3.07 -9.01
C ASN A 189 31.13 4.50 -8.87
N THR A 190 30.55 5.02 -9.94
CA THR A 190 30.00 6.38 -9.95
C THR A 190 28.51 6.35 -9.60
N ILE A 191 28.10 7.12 -8.60
CA ILE A 191 26.73 7.16 -8.10
C ILE A 191 26.14 8.55 -8.23
N GLN A 192 24.91 8.58 -8.73
CA GLN A 192 24.04 9.74 -8.68
C GLN A 192 22.94 9.49 -7.63
N THR A 193 22.83 10.38 -6.65
CA THR A 193 21.81 10.30 -5.61
C THR A 193 20.82 11.43 -5.71
N THR A 194 19.55 11.10 -5.66
CA THR A 194 18.45 12.05 -5.65
C THR A 194 17.58 11.81 -4.42
N ARG A 195 17.26 12.85 -3.66
CA ARG A 195 16.34 12.81 -2.54
C ARG A 195 15.06 13.54 -2.90
N SER A 196 13.92 12.89 -2.65
CA SER A 196 12.59 13.46 -2.86
C SER A 196 11.85 13.56 -1.53
N ARG A 197 11.08 14.63 -1.34
CA ARG A 197 10.15 14.81 -0.23
C ARG A 197 8.76 15.01 -0.79
N TYR A 198 7.79 14.37 -0.15
CA TYR A 198 6.40 14.37 -0.62
C TYR A 198 5.48 14.94 0.45
N ASN A 199 4.50 15.72 0.03
CA ASN A 199 3.38 16.12 0.85
C ASN A 199 2.10 16.24 0.02
N GLY A 200 0.93 15.93 0.62
CA GLY A 200 -0.36 16.03 -0.06
C GLY A 200 -1.53 15.79 0.88
N LEU A 201 -2.75 16.02 0.40
CA LEU A 201 -3.98 15.83 1.17
C LEU A 201 -5.07 15.25 0.29
N ILE A 202 -5.57 14.08 0.69
CA ILE A 202 -6.68 13.38 0.04
C ILE A 202 -7.85 13.29 1.03
N SER A 203 -9.07 13.44 0.54
CA SER A 203 -10.29 13.24 1.32
C SER A 203 -11.10 12.10 0.76
N ASN A 204 -11.65 11.28 1.66
CA ASN A 204 -12.58 10.20 1.35
C ASN A 204 -13.90 10.43 2.07
N PHE A 205 -14.99 10.34 1.34
CA PHE A 205 -16.35 10.40 1.86
C PHE A 205 -16.96 9.01 1.81
N PHE A 206 -17.65 8.62 2.87
CA PHE A 206 -18.22 7.28 3.01
C PHE A 206 -19.69 7.35 3.35
N LEU A 207 -20.46 6.47 2.76
CA LEU A 207 -21.87 6.25 3.04
C LEU A 207 -22.11 4.78 3.30
N SER A 208 -22.82 4.48 4.39
CA SER A 208 -23.34 3.13 4.66
C SER A 208 -24.83 3.16 4.83
N MET A 209 -25.52 2.24 4.19
CA MET A 209 -26.99 2.15 4.23
C MET A 209 -27.42 0.73 4.55
N LYS A 210 -28.22 0.58 5.61
CA LYS A 210 -28.83 -0.69 6.00
C LYS A 210 -30.16 -0.87 5.28
N LEU A 211 -30.25 -1.90 4.46
CA LEU A 211 -31.45 -2.35 3.80
C LEU A 211 -32.23 -3.38 4.65
N ARG A 212 -33.27 -3.94 4.04
CA ARG A 212 -34.03 -5.04 4.62
C ARG A 212 -33.20 -6.34 4.66
N ASN A 213 -33.47 -7.27 5.58
CA ASN A 213 -32.86 -8.59 5.64
C ASN A 213 -31.34 -8.62 5.86
N GLU A 214 -30.80 -7.76 6.72
CA GLU A 214 -29.38 -7.72 7.07
C GLU A 214 -28.44 -7.48 5.86
N ILE A 215 -28.94 -6.86 4.82
CA ILE A 215 -28.14 -6.38 3.68
C ILE A 215 -27.66 -4.96 3.99
N MET A 216 -26.39 -4.73 3.78
CA MET A 216 -25.74 -3.42 3.90
C MET A 216 -25.17 -3.00 2.55
N LEU A 217 -25.41 -1.77 2.17
CA LEU A 217 -24.77 -1.12 1.04
C LEU A 217 -23.75 -0.12 1.55
N TYR A 218 -22.64 -0.02 0.83
CA TYR A 218 -21.56 0.90 1.12
C TYR A 218 -21.17 1.62 -0.15
N SER A 219 -20.81 2.88 -0.01
CA SER A 219 -20.14 3.61 -1.09
C SER A 219 -19.08 4.52 -0.51
N SER A 220 -18.05 4.79 -1.27
CA SER A 220 -17.07 5.82 -0.95
C SER A 220 -16.69 6.60 -2.20
N PHE A 221 -16.33 7.86 -1.97
CA PHE A 221 -15.83 8.77 -2.98
C PHE A 221 -14.53 9.39 -2.49
N LYS A 222 -13.47 9.21 -3.29
CA LYS A 222 -12.13 9.75 -3.04
C LYS A 222 -11.92 11.00 -3.90
N LYS A 223 -11.42 12.05 -3.29
CA LYS A 223 -11.04 13.28 -3.98
C LYS A 223 -9.77 13.86 -3.35
N THR A 224 -8.83 14.21 -4.18
CA THR A 224 -7.65 14.95 -3.77
C THR A 224 -8.02 16.41 -3.51
N LEU A 225 -7.67 16.92 -2.33
CA LEU A 225 -7.84 18.32 -1.94
C LEU A 225 -6.58 19.13 -2.24
N LYS A 226 -5.41 18.55 -1.98
CA LYS A 226 -4.11 19.07 -2.35
C LYS A 226 -3.34 17.95 -3.04
N PRO A 227 -3.02 18.07 -4.35
CA PRO A 227 -2.18 17.11 -5.05
C PRO A 227 -0.87 16.87 -4.30
N VAL A 228 -0.32 15.68 -4.45
CA VAL A 228 0.99 15.39 -3.86
C VAL A 228 2.04 16.17 -4.61
N GLU A 229 2.78 16.98 -3.87
CA GLU A 229 3.95 17.70 -4.33
C GLU A 229 5.21 16.84 -4.09
N ASN A 230 6.16 16.91 -4.99
CA ASN A 230 7.51 16.38 -4.84
C ASN A 230 8.53 17.51 -4.82
N ALA A 231 9.22 17.69 -3.71
CA ALA A 231 10.41 18.53 -3.64
C ALA A 231 11.64 17.62 -3.82
N GLN A 232 12.27 17.74 -4.98
CA GLN A 232 13.47 17.00 -5.34
C GLN A 232 14.70 17.79 -4.90
N LEU A 233 15.46 17.22 -3.99
CA LEU A 233 16.66 17.82 -3.41
C LEU A 233 17.88 17.04 -3.88
N ASP A 234 18.94 17.76 -4.20
CA ASP A 234 20.32 17.25 -4.36
C ASP A 234 20.50 16.07 -5.31
N LYS A 235 20.87 16.36 -6.52
CA LYS A 235 21.49 15.37 -7.40
C LYS A 235 23.01 15.48 -7.23
N HIS A 236 23.60 14.51 -6.56
CA HIS A 236 25.05 14.39 -6.42
C HIS A 236 25.57 13.31 -7.35
N LEU A 237 26.60 13.61 -8.10
CA LEU A 237 27.36 12.63 -8.84
C LEU A 237 28.72 12.51 -8.15
N PHE A 238 29.05 11.34 -7.67
CA PHE A 238 30.30 11.08 -6.97
C PHE A 238 30.82 9.67 -7.25
N ASN A 239 32.13 9.48 -7.08
CA ASN A 239 32.76 8.17 -7.14
C ASN A 239 32.75 7.55 -5.75
N ASP A 240 31.97 6.50 -5.58
CA ASP A 240 31.85 5.75 -4.32
C ASP A 240 32.97 4.70 -4.24
N ALA A 241 34.09 5.10 -3.62
CA ALA A 241 35.31 4.30 -3.56
C ALA A 241 35.15 2.98 -2.78
N ASN A 242 34.27 2.95 -1.76
CA ASN A 242 34.04 1.77 -0.92
C ASN A 242 32.73 1.03 -1.24
N SER A 243 31.96 1.51 -2.23
CA SER A 243 30.70 0.92 -2.68
C SER A 243 29.62 0.81 -1.59
N ASN A 244 29.61 1.73 -0.61
CA ASN A 244 28.62 1.75 0.45
C ASN A 244 27.30 2.47 0.07
N GLY A 245 27.30 3.21 -1.05
CA GLY A 245 26.13 3.96 -1.56
C GLY A 245 25.90 5.30 -0.91
N PHE A 246 26.86 5.80 -0.13
CA PHE A 246 26.86 7.09 0.55
C PHE A 246 28.06 7.92 0.11
N HIS A 247 27.94 9.23 0.16
CA HIS A 247 29.04 10.13 -0.08
C HIS A 247 29.86 10.28 1.20
N ASP A 248 31.08 9.74 1.22
CA ASP A 248 31.96 9.74 2.40
C ASP A 248 32.87 10.97 2.43
N TRP A 249 32.93 11.59 3.60
CA TRP A 249 33.61 12.86 3.83
C TRP A 249 34.89 12.71 4.66
N SER A 250 35.14 11.49 5.15
CA SER A 250 36.22 11.25 6.10
C SER A 250 37.09 10.07 5.72
N SER A 251 38.36 10.14 6.19
CA SER A 251 39.30 9.02 6.11
C SER A 251 38.71 7.73 6.72
N PRO A 252 38.99 6.53 6.17
CA PRO A 252 39.98 6.30 5.11
C PRO A 252 39.45 6.42 3.68
N TYR A 253 38.15 6.64 3.49
CA TYR A 253 37.53 6.67 2.17
C TYR A 253 36.95 8.04 1.90
N PHE A 254 37.56 8.77 0.97
CA PHE A 254 37.05 10.04 0.47
C PHE A 254 36.45 9.82 -0.90
N ASP A 255 35.21 10.25 -1.06
CA ASP A 255 34.56 10.21 -2.36
C ASP A 255 34.74 11.55 -3.11
N PHE A 256 34.92 11.46 -4.43
CA PHE A 256 35.09 12.61 -5.30
C PHE A 256 33.88 12.80 -6.19
N PRO A 257 33.50 14.04 -6.53
CA PRO A 257 34.08 15.30 -6.03
C PRO A 257 33.75 15.51 -4.55
N PHE A 258 34.60 16.28 -3.87
CA PHE A 258 34.29 16.68 -2.50
C PHE A 258 32.97 17.45 -2.44
N PRO A 259 32.14 17.22 -1.41
CA PRO A 259 30.83 17.86 -1.30
C PRO A 259 30.89 19.40 -1.32
N ASP A 260 31.95 19.99 -0.80
CA ASP A 260 32.14 21.45 -0.80
C ASP A 260 32.39 22.03 -2.19
N SER A 261 32.78 21.20 -3.16
CA SER A 261 32.99 21.60 -4.56
C SER A 261 31.79 21.31 -5.45
N VAL A 262 30.76 20.62 -4.94
CA VAL A 262 29.53 20.35 -5.68
C VAL A 262 28.67 21.61 -5.69
N THR A 263 28.41 22.09 -6.88
CA THR A 263 27.61 23.28 -7.17
C THR A 263 26.24 23.25 -6.50
N SER A 264 25.86 24.39 -5.99
CA SER A 264 24.58 24.85 -5.44
C SER A 264 23.41 23.85 -5.50
N TYR A 265 22.88 23.55 -4.33
CA TYR A 265 21.62 22.85 -4.12
C TYR A 265 20.52 23.45 -5.00
N SER A 266 20.06 22.73 -6.01
CA SER A 266 18.89 23.11 -6.76
C SER A 266 17.70 22.29 -6.26
N GLU A 267 16.82 22.96 -5.53
CA GLU A 267 15.53 22.36 -5.20
C GLU A 267 14.61 22.51 -6.42
N TYR A 268 14.21 21.38 -6.99
CA TYR A 268 13.21 21.32 -8.04
C TYR A 268 11.89 20.86 -7.44
N ARG A 269 10.81 21.61 -7.66
CA ARG A 269 9.47 21.28 -7.16
C ARG A 269 8.56 20.90 -8.30
N ILE A 270 7.92 19.75 -8.14
CA ILE A 270 6.86 19.26 -9.01
C ILE A 270 5.57 19.29 -8.21
N SER A 271 4.61 20.08 -8.65
CA SER A 271 3.44 20.43 -7.83
C SER A 271 2.32 19.38 -7.85
N ASP A 272 2.29 18.50 -8.86
CA ASP A 272 1.16 17.59 -9.09
C ASP A 272 1.67 16.22 -9.59
N VAL A 273 2.27 15.45 -8.67
CA VAL A 273 2.81 14.11 -8.97
C VAL A 273 1.85 12.97 -8.66
N HIS A 274 0.80 13.23 -7.85
CA HIS A 274 -0.23 12.24 -7.54
C HIS A 274 -1.52 12.94 -7.13
N ASN A 275 -2.57 12.70 -7.91
CA ASN A 275 -3.86 13.38 -7.80
C ASN A 275 -5.00 12.40 -8.05
N PRO A 276 -5.16 11.37 -7.19
CA PRO A 276 -6.16 10.34 -7.42
C PRO A 276 -7.58 10.86 -7.14
N ALA A 277 -8.48 10.42 -7.99
CA ALA A 277 -9.93 10.48 -7.77
C ALA A 277 -10.52 9.10 -7.98
N GLY A 278 -11.57 8.75 -7.26
CA GLY A 278 -12.17 7.44 -7.43
C GLY A 278 -13.44 7.24 -6.63
N PHE A 279 -14.08 6.13 -6.91
CA PHE A 279 -15.27 5.72 -6.18
C PHE A 279 -15.25 4.21 -5.95
N GLN A 280 -15.94 3.80 -4.90
CA GLN A 280 -16.07 2.42 -4.53
C GLN A 280 -17.52 2.14 -4.15
N PHE A 281 -17.97 0.95 -4.46
CA PHE A 281 -19.28 0.44 -4.11
C PHE A 281 -19.15 -0.95 -3.51
N GLY A 282 -19.88 -1.22 -2.44
CA GLY A 282 -19.87 -2.50 -1.77
C GLY A 282 -21.25 -2.93 -1.30
N ILE A 283 -21.47 -4.22 -1.31
CA ILE A 283 -22.65 -4.86 -0.73
C ILE A 283 -22.21 -5.99 0.19
N SER A 284 -22.83 -6.07 1.36
CA SER A 284 -22.63 -7.22 2.22
C SER A 284 -23.96 -7.77 2.74
N LYS A 285 -23.99 -9.07 2.97
CA LYS A 285 -25.13 -9.76 3.58
C LYS A 285 -24.64 -10.63 4.74
N ILE A 286 -25.28 -10.45 5.89
CA ILE A 286 -25.01 -11.28 7.08
C ILE A 286 -25.95 -12.47 7.05
N LEU A 287 -25.38 -13.68 7.09
CA LEU A 287 -26.09 -14.95 7.10
C LEU A 287 -26.04 -15.55 8.52
N ASN A 288 -27.18 -15.96 9.06
CA ASN A 288 -27.28 -16.66 10.34
C ASN A 288 -26.53 -15.98 11.51
N LYS A 289 -26.41 -14.65 11.49
CA LYS A 289 -25.71 -13.81 12.48
C LYS A 289 -24.22 -14.16 12.71
N LYS A 290 -23.69 -15.21 12.06
CA LYS A 290 -22.31 -15.70 12.23
C LYS A 290 -21.44 -15.51 10.98
N TRP A 291 -22.05 -15.52 9.80
CA TRP A 291 -21.36 -15.48 8.53
C TRP A 291 -21.67 -14.21 7.77
N SER A 292 -20.73 -13.70 7.02
CA SER A 292 -20.91 -12.56 6.13
C SER A 292 -20.32 -12.88 4.77
N PHE A 293 -21.03 -12.49 3.75
CA PHE A 293 -20.55 -12.46 2.38
C PHE A 293 -20.53 -11.00 1.92
N ALA A 294 -19.46 -10.57 1.27
CA ALA A 294 -19.36 -9.22 0.73
C ALA A 294 -18.79 -9.25 -0.69
N PHE A 295 -19.26 -8.28 -1.48
CA PHE A 295 -18.75 -7.96 -2.79
C PHE A 295 -18.44 -6.46 -2.84
N GLU A 296 -17.29 -6.10 -3.40
CA GLU A 296 -16.85 -4.72 -3.56
C GLU A 296 -16.30 -4.50 -4.97
N TRP A 297 -16.61 -3.35 -5.53
CA TRP A 297 -16.04 -2.83 -6.75
C TRP A 297 -15.46 -1.45 -6.51
N SER A 298 -14.31 -1.17 -7.08
CA SER A 298 -13.67 0.14 -7.00
C SER A 298 -13.06 0.53 -8.33
N SER A 299 -13.13 1.82 -8.63
CA SER A 299 -12.46 2.45 -9.76
C SER A 299 -11.74 3.70 -9.28
N GLU A 300 -10.47 3.85 -9.64
CA GLU A 300 -9.61 4.96 -9.25
C GLU A 300 -8.85 5.45 -10.48
N PHE A 301 -8.80 6.76 -10.66
CA PHE A 301 -8.16 7.44 -11.76
C PHE A 301 -7.06 8.37 -11.24
N GLU A 302 -5.92 8.40 -11.92
CA GLU A 302 -4.85 9.35 -11.69
C GLU A 302 -5.06 10.58 -12.58
N ASN A 303 -5.24 11.74 -11.95
CA ASN A 303 -5.45 13.02 -12.66
C ASN A 303 -4.20 13.92 -12.59
N SER A 304 -3.05 13.39 -12.23
CA SER A 304 -1.80 14.13 -12.14
C SER A 304 -1.40 14.68 -13.49
N LYS A 305 -0.97 15.96 -13.51
CA LYS A 305 -0.52 16.66 -14.72
C LYS A 305 0.98 16.60 -14.91
N GLU A 306 1.75 16.41 -13.84
CA GLU A 306 3.20 16.53 -13.84
C GLU A 306 3.92 15.21 -13.47
N LEU A 307 3.17 14.10 -13.40
CA LEU A 307 3.74 12.80 -13.06
C LEU A 307 4.85 12.37 -14.03
N GLN A 308 4.72 12.70 -15.30
CA GLN A 308 5.71 12.42 -16.34
C GLN A 308 7.04 13.18 -16.18
N ASN A 309 7.07 14.21 -15.32
CA ASN A 309 8.28 15.00 -15.07
C ASN A 309 9.20 14.35 -14.02
N ILE A 310 8.79 13.21 -13.46
CA ILE A 310 9.60 12.44 -12.51
C ILE A 310 10.36 11.36 -13.27
N ASP A 311 11.67 11.25 -13.00
CA ASP A 311 12.48 10.14 -13.50
C ASP A 311 12.10 8.85 -12.79
N PHE A 312 11.46 7.94 -13.50
CA PHE A 312 11.13 6.62 -13.01
C PHE A 312 12.06 5.55 -13.58
N PRO A 313 12.33 4.46 -12.84
CA PRO A 313 13.11 3.32 -13.36
C PRO A 313 12.48 2.72 -14.62
N VAL A 314 11.16 2.67 -14.64
CA VAL A 314 10.36 2.31 -15.81
C VAL A 314 9.51 3.52 -16.14
N ASN A 315 9.71 4.10 -17.33
CA ASN A 315 8.98 5.28 -17.78
C ASN A 315 7.50 4.94 -18.09
N ASN A 316 6.79 4.56 -17.07
CA ASN A 316 5.38 4.25 -17.11
C ASN A 316 4.72 4.46 -15.73
N TRP A 317 3.42 4.71 -15.68
CA TRP A 317 2.65 4.91 -14.44
C TRP A 317 1.25 4.32 -14.59
N ILE A 318 0.58 4.10 -13.47
CA ILE A 318 -0.79 3.63 -13.44
C ILE A 318 -1.71 4.83 -13.59
N TYR A 319 -2.51 4.82 -14.65
CA TYR A 319 -3.50 5.85 -14.94
C TYR A 319 -4.88 5.51 -14.35
N GLU A 320 -5.28 4.24 -14.45
CA GLU A 320 -6.57 3.76 -13.98
C GLU A 320 -6.42 2.42 -13.28
N THR A 321 -7.14 2.25 -12.19
CA THR A 321 -7.22 0.99 -11.44
C THR A 321 -8.66 0.59 -11.24
N ASN A 322 -9.04 -0.57 -11.76
CA ASN A 322 -10.34 -1.20 -11.52
C ASN A 322 -10.15 -2.46 -10.69
N SER A 323 -10.92 -2.61 -9.60
CA SER A 323 -10.81 -3.78 -8.73
C SER A 323 -12.18 -4.37 -8.39
N PHE A 324 -12.24 -5.69 -8.39
CA PHE A 324 -13.37 -6.48 -7.92
C PHE A 324 -12.89 -7.36 -6.77
N LYS A 325 -13.64 -7.36 -5.67
CA LYS A 325 -13.28 -8.09 -4.47
C LYS A 325 -14.50 -8.85 -3.96
N THR A 326 -14.30 -10.09 -3.56
CA THR A 326 -15.32 -10.90 -2.90
C THR A 326 -14.74 -11.48 -1.62
N SER A 327 -15.52 -11.52 -0.57
CA SER A 327 -15.06 -12.06 0.69
C SER A 327 -16.13 -12.84 1.43
N PHE A 328 -15.67 -13.79 2.21
CA PHE A 328 -16.48 -14.61 3.08
C PHE A 328 -15.85 -14.62 4.47
N SER A 329 -16.64 -14.28 5.51
CA SER A 329 -16.13 -14.12 6.86
C SER A 329 -17.04 -14.84 7.87
N LYS A 330 -16.43 -15.57 8.81
CA LYS A 330 -17.06 -16.11 10.01
C LYS A 330 -16.65 -15.26 11.20
N PHE A 331 -17.63 -14.63 11.86
CA PHE A 331 -17.35 -13.83 13.05
C PHE A 331 -17.19 -14.67 14.30
N ALA A 332 -16.18 -14.35 15.12
CA ALA A 332 -15.93 -15.01 16.38
C ALA A 332 -16.97 -14.59 17.45
N ASN A 333 -17.42 -15.54 18.25
CA ASN A 333 -18.27 -15.32 19.43
C ASN A 333 -17.45 -15.54 20.70
N SER A 334 -17.09 -14.45 21.40
CA SER A 334 -16.30 -14.53 22.65
C SER A 334 -17.04 -15.14 23.84
N THR A 335 -18.37 -15.16 23.80
CA THR A 335 -19.21 -15.69 24.91
C THR A 335 -19.48 -17.20 24.81
N SER A 336 -19.15 -17.82 23.67
CA SER A 336 -19.35 -19.26 23.48
C SER A 336 -18.37 -20.06 24.35
N LEU A 337 -18.83 -21.18 24.87
CA LEU A 337 -17.99 -22.17 25.55
C LEU A 337 -17.17 -22.99 24.57
N ASN A 338 -17.66 -23.12 23.33
CA ASN A 338 -16.98 -23.87 22.28
C ASN A 338 -15.81 -23.04 21.69
N ILE A 339 -14.61 -23.62 21.66
CA ILE A 339 -13.40 -23.01 21.14
C ILE A 339 -13.56 -22.64 19.64
N LEU A 340 -14.22 -23.49 18.86
CA LEU A 340 -14.44 -23.25 17.42
C LEU A 340 -15.31 -22.03 17.14
N ASP A 341 -16.20 -21.64 18.05
CA ASP A 341 -16.99 -20.42 17.91
C ASP A 341 -16.19 -19.15 18.25
N LYS A 342 -15.08 -19.28 18.99
CA LYS A 342 -14.16 -18.17 19.29
C LYS A 342 -13.19 -17.87 18.14
N ILE A 343 -13.11 -18.77 17.16
CA ILE A 343 -12.27 -18.61 15.98
C ILE A 343 -13.06 -17.88 14.89
N SER A 344 -12.53 -16.76 14.43
CA SER A 344 -12.96 -16.11 13.18
C SER A 344 -12.18 -16.69 12.02
N ILE A 345 -12.82 -16.84 10.86
CA ILE A 345 -12.20 -17.29 9.63
C ILE A 345 -12.61 -16.29 8.55
N ARG A 346 -11.66 -15.90 7.72
CA ARG A 346 -11.86 -14.98 6.61
C ARG A 346 -11.21 -15.54 5.37
N SER A 347 -11.84 -15.35 4.25
CA SER A 347 -11.29 -15.67 2.95
C SER A 347 -11.75 -14.63 1.94
N GLY A 348 -10.94 -14.36 0.94
CA GLY A 348 -11.26 -13.39 -0.07
C GLY A 348 -10.56 -13.67 -1.39
N LEU A 349 -11.18 -13.17 -2.45
CA LEU A 349 -10.64 -13.14 -3.81
C LEU A 349 -10.63 -11.70 -4.29
N LYS A 350 -9.54 -11.32 -4.94
CA LYS A 350 -9.34 -10.00 -5.54
C LYS A 350 -8.96 -10.16 -7.01
N TYR A 351 -9.57 -9.38 -7.86
CA TYR A 351 -9.13 -9.11 -9.21
C TYR A 351 -8.90 -7.63 -9.36
N SER A 352 -7.75 -7.24 -9.91
CA SER A 352 -7.47 -5.83 -10.21
C SER A 352 -6.87 -5.73 -11.61
N SER A 353 -7.29 -4.70 -12.34
CA SER A 353 -6.71 -4.30 -13.61
C SER A 353 -6.13 -2.90 -13.50
N TYR A 354 -4.92 -2.73 -14.00
CA TYR A 354 -4.17 -1.48 -13.96
C TYR A 354 -3.86 -1.06 -15.39
N THR A 355 -4.41 0.06 -15.82
CA THR A 355 -4.13 0.66 -17.12
C THR A 355 -2.91 1.57 -17.01
N LEU A 356 -1.93 1.38 -17.89
CA LEU A 356 -0.70 2.14 -17.89
C LEU A 356 -0.79 3.35 -18.82
N GLY A 357 -0.31 4.51 -18.37
CA GLY A 357 -0.47 5.78 -19.08
C GLY A 357 0.30 5.89 -20.41
N ASN A 358 1.52 5.32 -20.47
CA ASN A 358 2.38 5.47 -21.68
C ASN A 358 2.14 4.41 -22.77
N SER A 359 1.46 3.32 -22.48
CA SER A 359 1.42 2.17 -23.40
C SER A 359 0.04 1.58 -23.61
N GLU A 360 -1.00 2.12 -22.96
CA GLU A 360 -2.36 1.53 -22.93
C GLU A 360 -2.38 0.03 -22.54
N LYS A 361 -1.23 -0.47 -22.08
CA LYS A 361 -1.12 -1.87 -21.63
C LYS A 361 -1.86 -2.02 -20.30
N VAL A 362 -2.53 -3.15 -20.17
CA VAL A 362 -3.25 -3.52 -18.95
C VAL A 362 -2.48 -4.59 -18.21
N ILE A 363 -2.19 -4.34 -16.93
CA ILE A 363 -1.66 -5.33 -16.01
C ILE A 363 -2.82 -5.89 -15.20
N GLN A 364 -2.92 -7.21 -15.13
CA GLN A 364 -3.94 -7.91 -14.36
C GLN A 364 -3.31 -8.55 -13.11
N GLU A 365 -3.97 -8.40 -11.98
CA GLU A 365 -3.58 -8.99 -10.70
C GLU A 365 -4.73 -9.85 -10.17
N TYR A 366 -4.42 -11.09 -9.83
CA TYR A 366 -5.32 -12.00 -9.14
C TYR A 366 -4.77 -12.26 -7.75
N GLY A 367 -5.61 -12.13 -6.75
CA GLY A 367 -5.23 -12.35 -5.36
C GLY A 367 -6.22 -13.25 -4.65
N CYS A 368 -5.72 -14.11 -3.77
CA CYS A 368 -6.52 -14.83 -2.81
C CYS A 368 -5.95 -14.61 -1.41
N SER A 369 -6.83 -14.56 -0.43
CA SER A 369 -6.45 -14.40 0.97
C SER A 369 -7.18 -15.38 1.85
N ILE A 370 -6.51 -15.82 2.90
CA ILE A 370 -7.09 -16.59 3.98
C ILE A 370 -6.56 -16.08 5.31
N GLY A 371 -7.45 -15.85 6.25
CA GLY A 371 -7.09 -15.32 7.56
C GLY A 371 -7.85 -16.03 8.68
N SER A 372 -7.23 -16.11 9.83
CA SER A 372 -7.87 -16.61 11.05
C SER A 372 -7.59 -15.66 12.22
N GLY A 373 -8.48 -15.66 13.20
CA GLY A 373 -8.30 -14.88 14.40
C GLY A 373 -8.98 -15.54 15.59
N TYR A 374 -8.41 -15.37 16.76
CA TYR A 374 -8.98 -15.87 18.01
C TYR A 374 -9.45 -14.71 18.88
N LYS A 375 -10.67 -14.77 19.38
CA LYS A 375 -11.24 -13.77 20.26
C LYS A 375 -11.21 -14.26 21.71
N PHE A 376 -10.34 -13.65 22.49
CA PHE A 376 -10.27 -13.90 23.93
C PHE A 376 -11.53 -13.38 24.63
N LYS A 377 -11.93 -14.04 25.73
CA LYS A 377 -12.97 -13.53 26.61
C LYS A 377 -12.39 -12.26 27.26
N SER A 378 -13.06 -11.11 27.16
CA SER A 378 -12.65 -9.95 27.95
C SER A 378 -12.85 -10.29 29.44
N VAL A 379 -11.74 -10.33 30.17
CA VAL A 379 -11.74 -10.43 31.63
C VAL A 379 -12.00 -9.02 32.15
N GLY A 380 -13.23 -8.68 32.41
CA GLY A 380 -13.56 -7.34 32.88
C GLY A 380 -15.05 -7.03 32.75
N ASN A 381 -15.88 -7.83 33.37
CA ASN A 381 -17.20 -7.42 33.88
C ASN A 381 -17.37 -8.09 35.24
N GLN A 382 -16.93 -7.42 36.24
CA GLN A 382 -17.58 -7.41 37.53
C GLN A 382 -18.34 -6.12 37.69
#